data_c64d2c4b9a4a188d6f651ec9e7a72edb
#
_entry.id   c64d2c4b9a4a188d6f651ec9e7a72edb
#
_cell.length_a   1.000
_cell.length_b   1.000
_cell.length_c   1.000
_cell.angle_alpha   90.00
_cell.angle_beta   90.00
_cell.angle_gamma   90.00
#
_symmetry.space_group_name_H-M   'P 1'
#
loop_
_entity.id
_entity.type
_entity.pdbx_description
1 polymer ?
#
loop_
_entity_poly.entity_id
_entity_poly.type
_entity_poly.pdbx_seq_one_letter_code
_entity_poly.pdbx_strand_id
1 'polypeptide(L)'
;KMQWTDDQRNAIYAPPAEIIVSAAAGSGKTQVLTTRIIERIKSDENPVSVDRLLIVTFTKAAAAEMRERIGKALAAAVKSETDDKKRRRLSRQLTLLSGASICTIDAFCFNIVRQNYYRVNLPADVRIGDTGETALLQIDALEKTADAFYSALAAYRGEELSESAAADGDIIKEMFPDEAERGIILEGFEMLERCYSSDKSDSDFSGKKKGG
;
A
#
# COMPACT_ATOMS: atom_id res chain seq x y z
N LYS A 1 -8.56 36.47 9.52
CA LYS A 1 -9.41 35.57 8.70
C LYS A 1 -8.60 35.14 7.49
N MET A 2 -8.51 33.84 7.26
CA MET A 2 -7.84 33.28 6.08
C MET A 2 -8.66 33.69 4.83
N GLN A 3 -8.00 34.30 3.85
CA GLN A 3 -8.65 34.64 2.58
C GLN A 3 -8.49 33.45 1.63
N TRP A 4 -9.59 32.86 1.23
CA TRP A 4 -9.64 31.82 0.23
C TRP A 4 -9.73 32.42 -1.17
N THR A 5 -9.01 31.83 -2.14
CA THR A 5 -9.26 32.12 -3.56
C THR A 5 -10.63 31.58 -3.98
N ASP A 6 -11.13 32.01 -5.12
CA ASP A 6 -12.44 31.56 -5.61
C ASP A 6 -12.41 30.03 -5.90
N ASP A 7 -11.34 29.51 -6.46
CA ASP A 7 -11.19 28.07 -6.70
C ASP A 7 -11.15 27.26 -5.39
N GLN A 8 -10.43 27.75 -4.38
CA GLN A 8 -10.40 27.12 -3.06
C GLN A 8 -11.78 27.15 -2.41
N ARG A 9 -12.50 28.27 -2.53
CA ARG A 9 -13.87 28.40 -2.01
C ARG A 9 -14.82 27.44 -2.72
N ASN A 10 -14.74 27.37 -4.04
CA ASN A 10 -15.52 26.41 -4.84
C ASN A 10 -15.25 24.97 -4.40
N ALA A 11 -13.97 24.60 -4.21
CA ALA A 11 -13.61 23.26 -3.72
C ALA A 11 -14.13 22.97 -2.31
N ILE A 12 -14.17 23.95 -1.39
CA ILE A 12 -14.67 23.79 -0.01
C ILE A 12 -16.18 23.59 0.01
N TYR A 13 -16.92 24.39 -0.72
CA TYR A 13 -18.38 24.47 -0.62
C TYR A 13 -19.13 23.75 -1.75
N ALA A 14 -18.43 23.13 -2.69
CA ALA A 14 -19.07 22.35 -3.75
C ALA A 14 -20.02 21.29 -3.17
N PRO A 15 -21.19 21.07 -3.80
CA PRO A 15 -22.16 20.08 -3.37
C PRO A 15 -21.55 18.66 -3.37
N PRO A 16 -22.26 17.67 -2.78
CA PRO A 16 -21.85 16.27 -2.87
C PRO A 16 -21.80 15.80 -4.32
N ALA A 17 -20.61 15.66 -4.86
CA ALA A 17 -20.35 15.21 -6.22
C ALA A 17 -18.93 14.64 -6.29
N GLU A 18 -18.59 14.00 -7.40
CA GLU A 18 -17.21 13.65 -7.72
C GLU A 18 -16.44 14.93 -8.05
N ILE A 19 -15.38 15.21 -7.31
CA ILE A 19 -14.58 16.43 -7.44
C ILE A 19 -13.11 16.05 -7.54
N ILE A 20 -12.47 16.50 -8.59
CA ILE A 20 -11.01 16.42 -8.76
C ILE A 20 -10.43 17.82 -8.55
N VAL A 21 -9.47 17.94 -7.62
CA VAL A 21 -8.76 19.18 -7.35
C VAL A 21 -7.30 19.02 -7.77
N SER A 22 -6.91 19.70 -8.84
CA SER A 22 -5.53 19.79 -9.29
C SER A 22 -4.92 21.10 -8.78
N ALA A 23 -3.76 21.02 -8.14
CA ALA A 23 -3.08 22.20 -7.61
C ALA A 23 -1.60 21.92 -7.34
N ALA A 24 -0.74 22.91 -7.50
CA ALA A 24 0.70 22.82 -7.26
C ALA A 24 1.03 22.49 -5.78
N ALA A 25 2.26 22.07 -5.51
CA ALA A 25 2.76 21.92 -4.15
C ALA A 25 2.67 23.27 -3.40
N GLY A 26 2.31 23.24 -2.11
CA GLY A 26 2.18 24.46 -1.32
C GLY A 26 0.89 25.26 -1.54
N SER A 27 0.03 24.91 -2.48
CA SER A 27 -1.23 25.63 -2.77
C SER A 27 -2.32 25.51 -1.69
N GLY A 28 -2.05 24.83 -0.58
CA GLY A 28 -3.01 24.66 0.52
C GLY A 28 -4.03 23.55 0.34
N LYS A 29 -3.80 22.56 -0.55
CA LYS A 29 -4.72 21.43 -0.79
C LYS A 29 -5.21 20.76 0.51
N THR A 30 -4.29 20.46 1.41
CA THR A 30 -4.63 19.80 2.70
C THR A 30 -5.52 20.71 3.55
N GLN A 31 -5.29 22.01 3.52
CA GLN A 31 -6.10 22.98 4.26
C GLN A 31 -7.51 23.09 3.68
N VAL A 32 -7.63 23.14 2.36
CA VAL A 32 -8.92 23.12 1.64
C VAL A 32 -9.69 21.85 1.99
N LEU A 33 -9.06 20.69 1.92
CA LEU A 33 -9.68 19.42 2.27
C LEU A 33 -10.15 19.38 3.73
N THR A 34 -9.30 19.79 4.67
CA THR A 34 -9.66 19.85 6.10
C THR A 34 -10.85 20.77 6.32
N THR A 35 -10.84 21.96 5.70
CA THR A 35 -11.95 22.93 5.83
C THR A 35 -13.23 22.35 5.24
N ARG A 36 -13.19 21.72 4.05
CA ARG A 36 -14.34 21.05 3.44
C ARG A 36 -14.94 20.00 4.37
N ILE A 37 -14.11 19.15 4.97
CA ILE A 37 -14.55 18.12 5.92
C ILE A 37 -15.29 18.77 7.10
N ILE A 38 -14.71 19.81 7.69
CA ILE A 38 -15.31 20.51 8.83
C ILE A 38 -16.64 21.18 8.45
N GLU A 39 -16.71 21.85 7.30
CA GLU A 39 -17.95 22.47 6.82
C GLU A 39 -19.05 21.42 6.55
N ARG A 40 -18.68 20.24 6.05
CA ARG A 40 -19.62 19.10 5.88
C ARG A 40 -20.12 18.57 7.23
N ILE A 41 -19.26 18.46 8.24
CA ILE A 41 -19.64 18.02 9.59
C ILE A 41 -20.53 19.08 10.27
N LYS A 42 -20.25 20.36 10.05
CA LYS A 42 -20.98 21.49 10.63
C LYS A 42 -22.32 21.77 9.95
N SER A 43 -22.52 21.31 8.72
CA SER A 43 -23.72 21.59 7.93
C SER A 43 -25.00 21.35 8.76
N ASP A 44 -25.95 22.24 8.63
CA ASP A 44 -27.26 22.12 9.27
C ASP A 44 -28.24 21.32 8.42
N GLU A 45 -28.14 21.42 7.09
CA GLU A 45 -29.04 20.74 6.16
C GLU A 45 -28.70 19.26 6.00
N ASN A 46 -27.41 18.95 5.76
CA ASN A 46 -26.94 17.59 5.50
C ASN A 46 -25.64 17.31 6.28
N PRO A 47 -25.70 17.21 7.63
CA PRO A 47 -24.51 16.96 8.43
C PRO A 47 -23.97 15.54 8.18
N VAL A 48 -22.68 15.45 7.92
CA VAL A 48 -21.99 14.15 7.78
C VAL A 48 -21.27 13.85 9.09
N SER A 49 -21.47 12.66 9.64
CA SER A 49 -20.73 12.23 10.81
C SER A 49 -19.30 11.79 10.41
N VAL A 50 -18.30 12.13 11.25
CA VAL A 50 -16.90 11.88 10.96
C VAL A 50 -16.57 10.40 10.80
N ASP A 51 -17.27 9.52 11.50
CA ASP A 51 -17.14 8.06 11.41
C ASP A 51 -17.71 7.48 10.11
N ARG A 52 -18.47 8.27 9.34
CA ARG A 52 -19.00 7.91 8.02
C ARG A 52 -18.12 8.43 6.88
N LEU A 53 -17.03 9.10 7.19
CA LEU A 53 -16.05 9.59 6.21
C LEU A 53 -14.90 8.58 6.07
N LEU A 54 -14.52 8.32 4.84
CA LEU A 54 -13.27 7.66 4.50
C LEU A 54 -12.28 8.71 4.00
N ILE A 55 -11.18 8.88 4.69
CA ILE A 55 -10.10 9.81 4.32
C ILE A 55 -8.84 9.00 4.12
N VAL A 56 -8.37 8.94 2.90
CA VAL A 56 -7.22 8.12 2.52
C VAL A 56 -6.02 9.00 2.18
N THR A 57 -4.84 8.59 2.66
CA THR A 57 -3.57 9.27 2.40
C THR A 57 -2.52 8.25 1.93
N PHE A 58 -1.40 8.72 1.39
CA PHE A 58 -0.30 7.84 0.98
C PHE A 58 0.59 7.37 2.14
N THR A 59 0.71 8.16 3.21
CA THR A 59 1.60 7.85 4.34
C THR A 59 0.86 7.84 5.66
N LYS A 60 1.34 7.02 6.60
CA LYS A 60 0.83 6.98 7.98
C LYS A 60 0.98 8.35 8.67
N ALA A 61 2.07 9.05 8.41
CA ALA A 61 2.32 10.40 8.95
C ALA A 61 1.26 11.40 8.45
N ALA A 62 0.95 11.40 7.14
CA ALA A 62 -0.09 12.27 6.59
C ALA A 62 -1.49 11.95 7.15
N ALA A 63 -1.80 10.68 7.38
CA ALA A 63 -3.06 10.27 8.02
C ALA A 63 -3.15 10.77 9.46
N ALA A 64 -2.07 10.65 10.24
CA ALA A 64 -2.00 11.16 11.60
C ALA A 64 -2.14 12.69 11.66
N GLU A 65 -1.43 13.40 10.78
CA GLU A 65 -1.54 14.86 10.64
C GLU A 65 -2.96 15.29 10.28
N MET A 66 -3.60 14.60 9.33
CA MET A 66 -4.99 14.88 8.95
C MET A 66 -5.93 14.71 10.12
N ARG A 67 -5.80 13.62 10.89
CA ARG A 67 -6.59 13.37 12.10
C ARG A 67 -6.42 14.48 13.14
N GLU A 68 -5.19 14.91 13.37
CA GLU A 68 -4.87 15.99 14.30
C GLU A 68 -5.48 17.33 13.85
N ARG A 69 -5.34 17.67 12.55
CA ARG A 69 -5.91 18.91 11.97
C ARG A 69 -7.44 18.94 12.09
N ILE A 70 -8.11 17.83 11.79
CA ILE A 70 -9.56 17.70 11.93
C ILE A 70 -9.95 17.84 13.40
N GLY A 71 -9.24 17.18 14.32
CA GLY A 71 -9.49 17.27 15.75
C GLY A 71 -9.37 18.71 16.28
N LYS A 72 -8.29 19.41 15.93
CA LYS A 72 -8.09 20.82 16.31
C LYS A 72 -9.20 21.72 15.76
N ALA A 73 -9.60 21.52 14.51
CA ALA A 73 -10.66 22.31 13.89
C ALA A 73 -12.04 22.05 14.48
N LEU A 74 -12.36 20.78 14.82
CA LEU A 74 -13.59 20.42 15.54
C LEU A 74 -13.60 21.00 16.94
N ALA A 75 -12.50 20.93 17.68
CA ALA A 75 -12.40 21.50 19.02
C ALA A 75 -12.59 23.03 19.00
N ALA A 76 -12.01 23.72 18.02
CA ALA A 76 -12.23 25.16 17.82
C ALA A 76 -13.71 25.46 17.48
N ALA A 77 -14.35 24.64 16.62
CA ALA A 77 -15.75 24.80 16.29
C ALA A 77 -16.67 24.60 17.52
N VAL A 78 -16.40 23.59 18.35
CA VAL A 78 -17.14 23.38 19.64
C VAL A 78 -17.01 24.60 20.55
N LYS A 79 -15.80 25.16 20.65
CA LYS A 79 -15.53 26.31 21.51
C LYS A 79 -16.21 27.60 21.04
N SER A 80 -16.35 27.79 19.74
CA SER A 80 -16.97 28.98 19.15
C SER A 80 -18.48 28.87 18.96
N GLU A 81 -19.08 27.66 19.12
CA GLU A 81 -20.50 27.45 18.92
C GLU A 81 -21.30 27.91 20.13
N THR A 82 -22.30 28.74 19.86
CA THR A 82 -23.19 29.32 20.89
C THR A 82 -24.47 28.53 21.10
N ASP A 83 -24.91 27.80 20.08
CA ASP A 83 -26.09 26.91 20.18
C ASP A 83 -25.73 25.64 20.92
N ASP A 84 -26.34 25.36 22.03
CA ASP A 84 -26.09 24.20 22.88
C ASP A 84 -26.33 22.87 22.15
N LYS A 85 -27.34 22.79 21.28
CA LYS A 85 -27.66 21.59 20.52
C LYS A 85 -26.57 21.30 19.49
N LYS A 86 -26.16 22.32 18.74
CA LYS A 86 -25.06 22.21 17.76
C LYS A 86 -23.74 21.91 18.47
N ARG A 87 -23.46 22.56 19.58
CA ARG A 87 -22.24 22.32 20.37
C ARG A 87 -22.15 20.86 20.85
N ARG A 88 -23.24 20.28 21.37
CA ARG A 88 -23.30 18.85 21.76
C ARG A 88 -23.07 17.94 20.55
N ARG A 89 -23.67 18.24 19.39
CA ARG A 89 -23.44 17.50 18.16
C ARG A 89 -21.97 17.52 17.74
N LEU A 90 -21.34 18.68 17.72
CA LEU A 90 -19.92 18.83 17.37
C LEU A 90 -18.99 18.15 18.40
N SER A 91 -19.32 18.25 19.69
CA SER A 91 -18.58 17.56 20.75
C SER A 91 -18.59 16.04 20.56
N ARG A 92 -19.74 15.46 20.16
CA ARG A 92 -19.84 14.05 19.83
C ARG A 92 -18.93 13.66 18.64
N GLN A 93 -18.72 14.55 17.66
CA GLN A 93 -17.83 14.28 16.55
C GLN A 93 -16.37 14.14 16.99
N LEU A 94 -15.94 14.87 18.03
CA LEU A 94 -14.60 14.70 18.62
C LEU A 94 -14.42 13.28 19.22
N THR A 95 -15.43 12.77 19.88
CA THR A 95 -15.38 11.40 20.42
C THR A 95 -15.35 10.36 19.29
N LEU A 96 -16.11 10.56 18.23
CA LEU A 96 -16.17 9.65 17.09
C LEU A 96 -14.90 9.69 16.22
N LEU A 97 -14.10 10.75 16.32
CA LEU A 97 -12.90 10.94 15.51
C LEU A 97 -11.85 9.82 15.75
N SER A 98 -11.79 9.26 16.94
CA SER A 98 -10.89 8.14 17.26
C SER A 98 -11.18 6.89 16.41
N GLY A 99 -12.45 6.64 16.11
CA GLY A 99 -12.93 5.54 15.28
C GLY A 99 -13.07 5.89 13.79
N ALA A 100 -12.79 7.14 13.38
CA ALA A 100 -12.93 7.56 12.00
C ALA A 100 -11.91 6.88 11.07
N SER A 101 -12.33 6.54 9.85
CA SER A 101 -11.48 5.91 8.84
C SER A 101 -10.56 6.93 8.17
N ILE A 102 -9.52 7.35 8.90
CA ILE A 102 -8.45 8.22 8.40
C ILE A 102 -7.17 7.39 8.39
N CYS A 103 -6.76 6.88 7.23
CA CYS A 103 -5.71 5.87 7.12
C CYS A 103 -5.02 5.90 5.75
N THR A 104 -4.00 5.07 5.57
CA THR A 104 -3.43 4.82 4.24
C THR A 104 -4.33 3.90 3.43
N ILE A 105 -4.14 3.90 2.10
CA ILE A 105 -4.88 3.01 1.21
C ILE A 105 -4.67 1.54 1.59
N ASP A 106 -3.43 1.16 1.90
CA ASP A 106 -3.08 -0.20 2.33
C ASP A 106 -3.79 -0.60 3.63
N ALA A 107 -3.80 0.30 4.63
CA ALA A 107 -4.49 0.05 5.88
C ALA A 107 -6.01 -0.08 5.69
N PHE A 108 -6.60 0.70 4.78
CA PHE A 108 -8.01 0.57 4.42
C PHE A 108 -8.29 -0.78 3.76
N CYS A 109 -7.52 -1.16 2.74
CA CYS A 109 -7.66 -2.45 2.06
C CYS A 109 -7.48 -3.62 3.04
N PHE A 110 -6.47 -3.55 3.90
CA PHE A 110 -6.24 -4.58 4.91
C PHE A 110 -7.40 -4.71 5.91
N ASN A 111 -8.01 -3.60 6.32
CA ASN A 111 -9.20 -3.65 7.17
C ASN A 111 -10.39 -4.33 6.48
N ILE A 112 -10.59 -4.11 5.18
CA ILE A 112 -11.61 -4.81 4.39
C ILE A 112 -11.32 -6.32 4.37
N VAL A 113 -10.07 -6.72 4.10
CA VAL A 113 -9.65 -8.12 4.11
C VAL A 113 -9.91 -8.76 5.48
N ARG A 114 -9.49 -8.11 6.58
CA ARG A 114 -9.72 -8.60 7.94
C ARG A 114 -11.19 -8.78 8.30
N GLN A 115 -12.06 -7.90 7.82
CA GLN A 115 -13.50 -8.01 8.07
C GLN A 115 -14.17 -9.10 7.23
N ASN A 116 -13.53 -9.52 6.13
CA ASN A 116 -14.05 -10.47 5.16
C ASN A 116 -13.11 -11.67 4.94
N TYR A 117 -12.23 -11.98 5.89
CA TYR A 117 -11.20 -13.01 5.79
C TYR A 117 -11.75 -14.37 5.30
N TYR A 118 -12.96 -14.72 5.75
CA TYR A 118 -13.64 -15.97 5.38
C TYR A 118 -14.02 -16.04 3.89
N ARG A 119 -14.17 -14.89 3.21
CA ARG A 119 -14.50 -14.85 1.77
C ARG A 119 -13.30 -15.11 0.86
N VAL A 120 -12.12 -14.89 1.38
CA VAL A 120 -10.85 -15.01 0.63
C VAL A 120 -9.98 -16.15 1.17
N ASN A 121 -10.57 -17.08 1.92
CA ASN A 121 -9.90 -18.24 2.51
C ASN A 121 -8.64 -17.90 3.32
N LEU A 122 -8.66 -16.77 4.03
CA LEU A 122 -7.59 -16.41 4.95
C LEU A 122 -7.96 -16.81 6.39
N PRO A 123 -6.96 -17.04 7.26
CA PRO A 123 -7.20 -17.26 8.67
C PRO A 123 -7.73 -15.99 9.36
N ALA A 124 -8.49 -16.15 10.45
CA ALA A 124 -9.10 -15.03 11.18
C ALA A 124 -8.06 -14.10 11.83
N ASP A 125 -6.87 -14.61 12.10
CA ASP A 125 -5.72 -13.91 12.69
C ASP A 125 -4.76 -13.34 11.64
N VAL A 126 -5.20 -13.20 10.38
CA VAL A 126 -4.39 -12.63 9.30
C VAL A 126 -3.76 -11.31 9.72
N ARG A 127 -2.46 -11.19 9.52
CA ARG A 127 -1.65 -10.01 9.84
C ARG A 127 -0.66 -9.71 8.72
N ILE A 128 -0.16 -8.50 8.71
CA ILE A 128 0.96 -8.14 7.85
C ILE A 128 2.24 -8.65 8.53
N GLY A 129 3.04 -9.42 7.79
CA GLY A 129 4.34 -9.91 8.27
C GLY A 129 5.29 -8.76 8.61
N ASP A 130 6.15 -8.95 9.59
CA ASP A 130 7.21 -8.00 9.86
C ASP A 130 8.33 -8.09 8.79
N THR A 131 9.29 -7.18 8.86
CA THR A 131 10.36 -7.09 7.84
C THR A 131 11.23 -8.35 7.80
N GLY A 132 11.49 -8.97 8.95
CA GLY A 132 12.30 -10.19 9.04
C GLY A 132 11.56 -11.40 8.47
N GLU A 133 10.31 -11.60 8.85
CA GLU A 133 9.47 -12.66 8.31
C GLU A 133 9.29 -12.51 6.79
N THR A 134 9.05 -11.28 6.32
CA THR A 134 8.89 -11.00 4.89
C THR A 134 10.17 -11.31 4.12
N ALA A 135 11.34 -10.95 4.66
CA ALA A 135 12.63 -11.26 4.03
C ALA A 135 12.89 -12.78 3.92
N LEU A 136 12.56 -13.53 4.97
CA LEU A 136 12.68 -15.00 4.94
C LEU A 136 11.75 -15.63 3.91
N LEU A 137 10.50 -15.18 3.86
CA LEU A 137 9.53 -15.66 2.86
C LEU A 137 9.95 -15.30 1.43
N GLN A 138 10.56 -14.12 1.23
CA GLN A 138 11.10 -13.72 -0.07
C GLN A 138 12.25 -14.60 -0.51
N ILE A 139 13.16 -14.95 0.40
CA ILE A 139 14.29 -15.86 0.11
C ILE A 139 13.75 -17.25 -0.26
N ASP A 140 12.87 -17.83 0.55
CA ASP A 140 12.25 -19.14 0.27
C ASP A 140 11.49 -19.16 -1.07
N ALA A 141 10.74 -18.10 -1.35
CA ALA A 141 10.03 -17.97 -2.63
C ALA A 141 11.00 -17.84 -3.81
N LEU A 142 12.10 -17.08 -3.64
CA LEU A 142 13.14 -16.92 -4.66
C LEU A 142 13.84 -18.26 -4.95
N GLU A 143 14.25 -19.01 -3.91
CA GLU A 143 14.88 -20.31 -4.06
C GLU A 143 13.97 -21.29 -4.81
N LYS A 144 12.70 -21.42 -4.40
CA LYS A 144 11.71 -22.28 -5.07
C LYS A 144 11.46 -21.88 -6.52
N THR A 145 11.40 -20.57 -6.78
CA THR A 145 11.18 -20.05 -8.14
C THR A 145 12.40 -20.32 -9.02
N ALA A 146 13.61 -20.13 -8.49
CA ALA A 146 14.84 -20.43 -9.19
C ALA A 146 14.94 -21.93 -9.52
N ASP A 147 14.69 -22.81 -8.55
CA ASP A 147 14.70 -24.26 -8.75
C ASP A 147 13.70 -24.70 -9.82
N ALA A 148 12.46 -24.20 -9.77
CA ALA A 148 11.45 -24.48 -10.77
C ALA A 148 11.87 -23.97 -12.16
N PHE A 149 12.44 -22.78 -12.22
CA PHE A 149 12.91 -22.19 -13.48
C PHE A 149 14.07 -23.00 -14.08
N TYR A 150 15.09 -23.37 -13.27
CA TYR A 150 16.21 -24.18 -13.74
C TYR A 150 15.75 -25.57 -14.20
N SER A 151 14.80 -26.18 -13.50
CA SER A 151 14.20 -27.45 -13.91
C SER A 151 13.49 -27.31 -15.25
N ALA A 152 12.70 -26.26 -15.44
CA ALA A 152 12.01 -26.00 -16.70
C ALA A 152 12.99 -25.71 -17.84
N LEU A 153 14.09 -25.00 -17.56
CA LEU A 153 15.15 -24.69 -18.51
C LEU A 153 15.89 -25.95 -18.98
N ALA A 154 16.27 -26.84 -18.05
CA ALA A 154 16.93 -28.08 -18.35
C ALA A 154 16.03 -29.01 -19.20
N ALA A 155 14.73 -29.09 -18.89
CA ALA A 155 13.74 -29.78 -19.69
C ALA A 155 13.61 -29.19 -21.11
N TYR A 156 13.61 -27.88 -21.24
CA TYR A 156 13.59 -27.20 -22.55
C TYR A 156 14.84 -27.51 -23.41
N ARG A 157 16.00 -27.65 -22.78
CA ARG A 157 17.27 -28.02 -23.45
C ARG A 157 17.34 -29.50 -23.83
N GLY A 158 16.38 -30.33 -23.41
CA GLY A 158 16.36 -31.78 -23.65
C GLY A 158 17.37 -32.54 -22.81
N GLU A 159 17.79 -31.97 -21.67
CA GLU A 159 18.62 -32.64 -20.66
C GLU A 159 17.77 -33.69 -19.95
N GLU A 160 18.34 -34.90 -19.66
CA GLU A 160 17.62 -35.99 -18.99
C GLU A 160 17.21 -35.59 -17.57
N LEU A 161 15.96 -35.24 -17.39
CA LEU A 161 15.35 -34.91 -16.11
C LEU A 161 14.16 -35.86 -15.85
N SER A 162 13.73 -35.92 -14.57
CA SER A 162 12.57 -36.70 -14.16
C SER A 162 11.30 -36.34 -14.96
N GLU A 163 10.34 -37.27 -15.05
CA GLU A 163 9.03 -37.07 -15.76
C GLU A 163 8.32 -35.77 -15.36
N SER A 164 8.49 -35.31 -14.13
CA SER A 164 7.96 -34.04 -13.62
C SER A 164 8.55 -32.81 -14.34
N ALA A 165 9.83 -32.84 -14.67
CA ALA A 165 10.51 -31.70 -15.30
C ALA A 165 10.22 -31.56 -16.81
N ALA A 166 9.76 -32.61 -17.47
CA ALA A 166 9.34 -32.54 -18.87
C ALA A 166 8.10 -31.63 -19.07
N ALA A 167 7.16 -31.66 -18.11
CA ALA A 167 5.99 -30.77 -18.09
C ALA A 167 6.37 -29.31 -17.87
N ASP A 168 7.44 -29.06 -17.12
CA ASP A 168 7.93 -27.70 -16.83
C ASP A 168 8.56 -27.02 -18.04
N GLY A 169 9.15 -27.80 -18.99
CA GLY A 169 9.69 -27.27 -20.24
C GLY A 169 8.65 -26.62 -21.16
N ASP A 170 7.40 -27.07 -21.10
CA ASP A 170 6.33 -26.49 -21.88
C ASP A 170 5.86 -25.15 -21.30
N ILE A 171 6.03 -24.91 -19.99
CA ILE A 171 5.75 -23.63 -19.33
C ILE A 171 6.61 -22.52 -19.91
N ILE A 172 7.90 -22.78 -20.18
CA ILE A 172 8.79 -21.79 -20.80
C ILE A 172 8.30 -21.39 -22.19
N LYS A 173 7.82 -22.34 -22.98
CA LYS A 173 7.27 -22.07 -24.31
C LYS A 173 5.96 -21.29 -24.27
N GLU A 174 5.13 -21.55 -23.26
CA GLU A 174 3.86 -20.86 -23.06
C GLU A 174 4.07 -19.42 -22.55
N MET A 175 4.99 -19.21 -21.61
CA MET A 175 5.32 -17.89 -21.07
C MET A 175 6.03 -16.99 -22.08
N PHE A 176 6.86 -17.57 -22.94
CA PHE A 176 7.65 -16.86 -23.95
C PHE A 176 7.44 -17.51 -25.32
N PRO A 177 6.35 -17.20 -26.01
CA PRO A 177 6.01 -17.82 -27.31
C PRO A 177 7.01 -17.45 -28.43
N ASP A 178 7.69 -16.32 -28.32
CA ASP A 178 8.70 -15.90 -29.29
C ASP A 178 10.05 -16.60 -29.05
N GLU A 179 10.61 -17.18 -30.11
CA GLU A 179 11.88 -17.93 -30.03
C GLU A 179 13.09 -17.00 -29.72
N ALA A 180 13.04 -15.77 -30.22
CA ALA A 180 14.10 -14.79 -29.95
C ALA A 180 14.07 -14.31 -28.49
N GLU A 181 12.88 -14.10 -27.93
CA GLU A 181 12.72 -13.76 -26.49
C GLU A 181 13.22 -14.89 -25.60
N ARG A 182 12.92 -16.15 -25.93
CA ARG A 182 13.46 -17.31 -25.21
C ARG A 182 14.99 -17.36 -25.26
N GLY A 183 15.59 -17.05 -26.40
CA GLY A 183 17.04 -16.97 -26.57
C GLY A 183 17.67 -15.94 -25.65
N ILE A 184 17.12 -14.73 -25.56
CA ILE A 184 17.64 -13.65 -24.70
C ILE A 184 17.55 -14.03 -23.23
N ILE A 185 16.47 -14.68 -22.82
CA ILE A 185 16.28 -15.14 -21.44
C ILE A 185 17.31 -16.21 -21.08
N LEU A 186 17.52 -17.19 -21.95
CA LEU A 186 18.52 -18.23 -21.79
C LEU A 186 19.94 -17.66 -21.60
N GLU A 187 20.35 -16.73 -22.48
CA GLU A 187 21.65 -16.05 -22.39
C GLU A 187 21.77 -15.25 -21.07
N GLY A 188 20.69 -14.56 -20.68
CA GLY A 188 20.65 -13.82 -19.41
C GLY A 188 20.87 -14.71 -18.19
N PHE A 189 20.24 -15.88 -18.17
CA PHE A 189 20.43 -16.85 -17.08
C PHE A 189 21.81 -17.48 -17.06
N GLU A 190 22.37 -17.82 -18.20
CA GLU A 190 23.77 -18.31 -18.27
C GLU A 190 24.78 -17.27 -17.77
N MET A 191 24.47 -15.99 -17.98
CA MET A 191 25.28 -14.90 -17.46
C MET A 191 25.16 -14.77 -15.95
N LEU A 192 23.94 -14.91 -15.39
CA LEU A 192 23.69 -14.92 -13.94
C LEU A 192 24.34 -16.11 -13.26
N GLU A 193 24.26 -17.31 -13.83
CA GLU A 193 24.92 -18.52 -13.32
C GLU A 193 26.44 -18.32 -13.22
N ARG A 194 27.04 -17.76 -14.26
CA ARG A 194 28.47 -17.44 -14.24
C ARG A 194 28.87 -16.46 -13.15
N CYS A 195 28.05 -15.41 -12.94
CA CYS A 195 28.27 -14.45 -11.88
C CYS A 195 28.12 -15.10 -10.49
N TYR A 196 27.08 -15.90 -10.29
CA TYR A 196 26.77 -16.53 -9.00
C TYR A 196 27.79 -17.64 -8.64
N SER A 197 28.30 -18.37 -9.64
CA SER A 197 29.34 -19.37 -9.45
C SER A 197 30.71 -18.76 -9.15
N SER A 198 31.02 -17.58 -9.67
CA SER A 198 32.26 -16.86 -9.38
C SER A 198 32.28 -16.30 -7.94
N ASP A 199 31.16 -15.83 -7.42
CA ASP A 199 31.07 -15.32 -6.03
C ASP A 199 31.23 -16.44 -4.97
N LYS A 200 30.79 -17.67 -5.26
CA LYS A 200 31.01 -18.81 -4.36
C LYS A 200 32.44 -19.26 -4.29
N SER A 201 33.22 -19.12 -5.35
CA SER A 201 34.62 -19.48 -5.36
C SER A 201 35.48 -18.53 -4.53
N ASP A 202 35.11 -17.24 -4.42
CA ASP A 202 35.86 -16.26 -3.63
C ASP A 202 35.50 -16.31 -2.13
N SER A 203 34.33 -16.81 -1.74
CA SER A 203 33.94 -16.97 -0.33
C SER A 203 34.63 -18.15 0.37
N ASP A 204 35.01 -19.19 -0.37
CA ASP A 204 35.71 -20.36 0.18
C ASP A 204 37.22 -20.10 0.41
N PHE A 205 37.78 -19.05 -0.20
CA PHE A 205 39.22 -18.74 -0.07
C PHE A 205 39.59 -17.85 1.13
N SER A 206 38.58 -17.18 1.75
CA SER A 206 38.85 -16.30 2.90
C SER A 206 38.88 -16.99 4.27
N GLY A 207 38.57 -18.28 4.33
CA GLY A 207 38.47 -19.08 5.57
C GLY A 207 39.75 -19.74 6.09
N LYS A 208 40.90 -19.68 5.36
CA LYS A 208 42.12 -20.35 5.76
C LYS A 208 43.34 -19.42 5.78
N LYS A 209 43.35 -18.46 6.70
CA LYS A 209 44.61 -17.85 7.18
C LYS A 209 44.38 -17.13 8.51
N LYS A 210 44.38 -17.86 9.62
CA LYS A 210 44.88 -17.42 10.93
C LYS A 210 44.96 -18.64 11.84
N GLY A 211 46.16 -19.16 11.93
CA GLY A 211 46.55 -20.21 12.85
C GLY A 211 48.03 -20.51 12.65
N GLY A 212 48.88 -19.71 13.27
CA GLY A 212 50.31 -19.86 13.37
C GLY A 212 50.86 -18.84 14.31
#